data_5e43887357840b4f2d47a5e5a1fe99c7
#
_entry.id   5e43887357840b4f2d47a5e5a1fe99c7
#
_cell.length_a   1.000
_cell.length_b   1.000
_cell.length_c   1.000
_cell.angle_alpha   90.00
_cell.angle_beta   90.00
_cell.angle_gamma   90.00
#
_symmetry.space_group_name_H-M   'P 1'
#
loop_
_entity.id
_entity.type
_entity.pdbx_description
1 polymer ?
#
loop_
_entity_poly.entity_id
_entity_poly.type
_entity_poly.pdbx_seq_one_letter_code
_entity_poly.pdbx_strand_id
1 'polypeptide(L)'
;ETATYGKFDNERNSLQYIFGIGRIEFDSDRLDRQELLKGEREANQLFGSLAFIRSLNNENNNWQISPYLRMDGSYTEFDKYSEIGGEAALTFDELTLSNAKASIGTDISYLFAESKYNAMPYISLEYGLDYSKTSSQNMYYNLEGPNTNYKLKLDDGMKAHNWEVDIGLMLEISRYLNTNIGCRWEGRSNYLSDFSGIDKNDISTSEVCFFEIIGNF
;
A
#
# COMPACT_ATOMS: atom_id res chain seq x y z
N GLU A 1 -11.60 8.11 8.73
CA GLU A 1 -10.47 7.30 9.18
C GLU A 1 -9.83 7.90 10.44
N THR A 2 -9.36 7.06 11.34
CA THR A 2 -8.62 7.46 12.54
C THR A 2 -7.43 6.52 12.72
N ALA A 3 -6.24 7.11 12.90
CA ALA A 3 -5.04 6.32 13.14
C ALA A 3 -4.23 6.88 14.32
N THR A 4 -3.54 6.00 15.01
CA THR A 4 -2.52 6.33 16.00
C THR A 4 -1.17 5.84 15.51
N TYR A 5 -0.14 6.62 15.80
CA TYR A 5 1.23 6.24 15.50
C TYR A 5 2.12 6.46 16.71
N GLY A 6 3.21 5.73 16.77
CA GLY A 6 4.23 5.95 17.78
C GLY A 6 5.60 5.51 17.32
N LYS A 7 6.60 6.02 18.04
CA LYS A 7 8.00 5.75 17.79
C LYS A 7 8.71 5.55 19.12
N PHE A 8 9.45 4.45 19.23
CA PHE A 8 10.34 4.17 20.37
C PHE A 8 11.77 4.15 19.83
N ASP A 9 12.57 5.10 20.27
CA ASP A 9 13.96 5.21 19.87
C ASP A 9 14.90 4.83 21.01
N ASN A 10 15.93 4.09 20.65
CA ASN A 10 17.12 3.89 21.46
C ASN A 10 18.31 4.30 20.58
N GLU A 11 19.48 4.59 21.12
CA GLU A 11 20.68 5.13 20.45
C GLU A 11 20.90 4.63 19.00
N ARG A 12 20.59 3.38 18.72
CA ARG A 12 20.79 2.75 17.39
C ARG A 12 19.57 2.07 16.81
N ASN A 13 18.49 1.93 17.56
CA ASN A 13 17.32 1.20 17.11
C ASN A 13 16.07 2.06 17.25
N SER A 14 15.19 1.95 16.26
CA SER A 14 13.88 2.60 16.26
C SER A 14 12.82 1.56 15.98
N LEU A 15 11.77 1.56 16.80
CA LEU A 15 10.55 0.82 16.55
C LEU A 15 9.44 1.83 16.23
N GLN A 16 8.87 1.73 15.06
CA GLN A 16 7.78 2.59 14.61
C GLN A 16 6.54 1.76 14.38
N TYR A 17 5.39 2.30 14.74
CA TYR A 17 4.11 1.64 14.49
C TYR A 17 3.05 2.65 14.08
N ILE A 18 2.11 2.16 13.29
CA ILE A 18 0.84 2.83 12.99
C ILE A 18 -0.28 1.81 13.08
N PHE A 19 -1.40 2.18 13.68
CA PHE A 19 -2.63 1.40 13.68
C PHE A 19 -3.79 2.34 13.43
N GLY A 20 -4.73 1.91 12.61
CA GLY A 20 -5.89 2.73 12.28
C GLY A 20 -7.10 1.89 11.93
N ILE A 21 -8.24 2.57 12.04
CA ILE A 21 -9.54 2.09 11.62
C ILE A 21 -10.13 3.10 10.65
N GLY A 22 -10.86 2.63 9.66
CA GLY A 22 -11.52 3.46 8.67
C GLY A 22 -12.88 2.93 8.30
N ARG A 23 -13.76 3.83 7.89
CA ARG A 23 -14.98 3.54 7.17
C ARG A 23 -14.85 4.15 5.79
N ILE A 24 -15.20 3.41 4.78
CA ILE A 24 -15.08 3.77 3.38
C ILE A 24 -16.46 3.61 2.76
N GLU A 25 -16.87 4.60 1.96
CA GLU A 25 -18.14 4.60 1.24
C GLU A 25 -17.84 4.59 -0.26
N PHE A 26 -18.55 3.77 -1.01
CA PHE A 26 -18.39 3.62 -2.44
C PHE A 26 -19.73 3.80 -3.13
N ASP A 27 -19.73 4.67 -4.13
CA ASP A 27 -20.83 4.77 -5.08
C ASP A 27 -20.45 3.99 -6.34
N SER A 28 -21.38 3.18 -6.83
CA SER A 28 -21.17 2.35 -8.02
C SER A 28 -22.26 2.64 -9.03
N ASP A 29 -21.85 3.01 -10.25
CA ASP A 29 -22.73 3.16 -11.40
C ASP A 29 -22.35 2.11 -12.45
N ARG A 30 -23.30 1.26 -12.84
CA ARG A 30 -23.13 0.23 -13.86
C ARG A 30 -24.20 0.37 -14.95
N LEU A 31 -23.78 0.40 -16.19
CA LEU A 31 -24.69 0.38 -17.34
C LEU A 31 -24.84 -1.06 -17.85
N ASP A 32 -26.06 -1.57 -17.83
CA ASP A 32 -26.41 -2.87 -18.40
C ASP A 32 -27.69 -2.74 -19.23
N ARG A 33 -27.65 -3.21 -20.50
CA ARG A 33 -28.78 -3.21 -21.44
C ARG A 33 -29.54 -1.87 -21.53
N GLN A 34 -28.83 -0.75 -21.47
CA GLN A 34 -29.36 0.62 -21.46
C GLN A 34 -30.00 1.07 -20.13
N GLU A 35 -29.94 0.27 -19.07
CA GLU A 35 -30.34 0.63 -17.72
C GLU A 35 -29.13 1.10 -16.92
N LEU A 36 -29.26 2.23 -16.23
CA LEU A 36 -28.25 2.71 -15.29
C LEU A 36 -28.57 2.17 -13.92
N LEU A 37 -27.74 1.24 -13.47
CA LEU A 37 -27.84 0.59 -12.17
C LEU A 37 -26.94 1.30 -11.19
N LYS A 38 -27.45 1.64 -10.01
CA LYS A 38 -26.72 2.36 -8.98
C LYS A 38 -26.69 1.55 -7.71
N GLY A 39 -25.57 1.61 -7.00
CA GLY A 39 -25.42 0.96 -5.71
C GLY A 39 -24.53 1.77 -4.80
N GLU A 40 -24.83 1.74 -3.52
CA GLU A 40 -23.99 2.32 -2.46
C GLU A 40 -23.51 1.20 -1.57
N ARG A 41 -22.21 1.20 -1.26
CA ARG A 41 -21.60 0.18 -0.44
C ARG A 41 -20.69 0.80 0.59
N GLU A 42 -20.77 0.31 1.80
CA GLU A 42 -19.88 0.68 2.89
C GLU A 42 -18.84 -0.43 3.14
N ALA A 43 -17.71 -0.03 3.69
CA ALA A 43 -16.71 -0.95 4.17
C ALA A 43 -16.04 -0.43 5.45
N ASN A 44 -15.73 -1.36 6.34
CA ASN A 44 -14.96 -1.10 7.54
C ASN A 44 -13.55 -1.65 7.36
N GLN A 45 -12.54 -0.87 7.71
CA GLN A 45 -11.15 -1.23 7.55
C GLN A 45 -10.40 -1.14 8.86
N LEU A 46 -9.59 -2.15 9.14
CA LEU A 46 -8.53 -2.15 10.14
C LEU A 46 -7.20 -2.23 9.41
N PHE A 47 -6.24 -1.38 9.75
CA PHE A 47 -4.92 -1.43 9.15
C PHE A 47 -3.82 -1.13 10.17
N GLY A 48 -2.62 -1.58 9.88
CA GLY A 48 -1.47 -1.31 10.72
C GLY A 48 -0.15 -1.59 10.03
N SER A 49 0.88 -0.97 10.56
CA SER A 49 2.28 -1.16 10.15
C SER A 49 3.17 -1.19 11.38
N LEU A 50 4.20 -2.02 11.33
CA LEU A 50 5.25 -2.12 12.34
C LEU A 50 6.59 -2.14 11.63
N ALA A 51 7.50 -1.21 11.95
CA ALA A 51 8.84 -1.14 11.38
C ALA A 51 9.90 -1.13 12.47
N PHE A 52 10.89 -2.00 12.32
CA PHE A 52 12.11 -1.99 13.13
C PHE A 52 13.27 -1.51 12.26
N ILE A 53 13.89 -0.42 12.67
CA ILE A 53 14.97 0.26 11.96
C ILE A 53 16.21 0.25 12.84
N ARG A 54 17.36 -0.07 12.27
CA ARG A 54 18.64 -0.04 12.96
C ARG A 54 19.58 0.94 12.28
N SER A 55 20.04 1.96 13.00
CA SER A 55 21.09 2.88 12.53
C SER A 55 22.48 2.27 12.72
N LEU A 56 23.23 2.15 11.64
CA LEU A 56 24.62 1.70 11.63
C LEU A 56 25.61 2.88 11.55
N ASN A 57 25.14 4.08 11.87
CA ASN A 57 25.93 5.30 11.79
C ASN A 57 27.11 5.25 12.77
N ASN A 58 28.26 5.74 12.30
CA ASN A 58 29.44 5.96 13.14
C ASN A 58 29.64 7.47 13.29
N GLU A 59 29.82 7.96 14.50
CA GLU A 59 29.97 9.38 14.81
C GLU A 59 31.05 10.12 14.01
N ASN A 60 32.03 9.37 13.48
CA ASN A 60 33.13 9.90 12.70
C ASN A 60 32.92 9.82 11.18
N ASN A 61 31.72 9.45 10.72
CA ASN A 61 31.46 9.20 9.30
C ASN A 61 30.16 9.89 8.87
N ASN A 62 30.22 10.58 7.74
CA ASN A 62 29.05 11.26 7.15
C ASN A 62 28.06 10.28 6.48
N TRP A 63 28.39 9.00 6.40
CA TRP A 63 27.48 7.97 5.92
C TRP A 63 26.44 7.61 6.97
N GLN A 64 25.20 7.54 6.53
CA GLN A 64 24.07 7.04 7.32
C GLN A 64 23.52 5.80 6.61
N ILE A 65 23.52 4.66 7.30
CA ILE A 65 23.02 3.40 6.79
C ILE A 65 22.00 2.88 7.80
N SER A 66 20.78 2.65 7.35
CA SER A 66 19.65 2.29 8.19
C SER A 66 18.87 1.10 7.60
N PRO A 67 19.36 -0.15 7.81
CA PRO A 67 18.58 -1.32 7.46
C PRO A 67 17.29 -1.38 8.31
N TYR A 68 16.22 -1.92 7.73
CA TYR A 68 14.94 -2.08 8.40
C TYR A 68 14.20 -3.34 8.00
N LEU A 69 13.29 -3.74 8.87
CA LEU A 69 12.26 -4.74 8.63
C LEU A 69 10.91 -4.07 8.85
N ARG A 70 9.94 -4.29 7.97
CA ARG A 70 8.61 -3.74 8.07
C ARG A 70 7.56 -4.83 7.84
N MET A 71 6.48 -4.76 8.60
CA MET A 71 5.28 -5.57 8.44
C MET A 71 4.09 -4.65 8.33
N ASP A 72 3.31 -4.80 7.27
CA ASP A 72 2.08 -4.07 7.03
C ASP A 72 0.93 -5.06 6.95
N GLY A 73 -0.24 -4.67 7.43
CA GLY A 73 -1.44 -5.49 7.36
C GLY A 73 -2.70 -4.65 7.25
N SER A 74 -3.68 -5.17 6.52
CA SER A 74 -5.02 -4.60 6.50
C SER A 74 -6.08 -5.67 6.38
N TYR A 75 -7.21 -5.41 7.01
CA TYR A 75 -8.43 -6.20 6.91
C TYR A 75 -9.59 -5.26 6.61
N THR A 76 -10.30 -5.52 5.51
CA THR A 76 -11.42 -4.71 5.06
C THR A 76 -12.64 -5.61 4.92
N GLU A 77 -13.72 -5.25 5.54
CA GLU A 77 -15.02 -5.90 5.46
C GLU A 77 -15.99 -4.98 4.73
N PHE A 78 -16.46 -5.44 3.59
CA PHE A 78 -17.43 -4.75 2.75
C PHE A 78 -18.82 -5.26 3.07
N ASP A 79 -19.71 -4.37 3.36
CA ASP A 79 -21.10 -4.69 3.65
C ASP A 79 -21.82 -5.21 2.40
N LYS A 80 -22.90 -5.95 2.63
CA LYS A 80 -23.84 -6.33 1.60
C LYS A 80 -24.50 -5.08 1.01
N TYR A 81 -24.66 -5.05 -0.32
CA TYR A 81 -25.38 -3.97 -0.98
C TYR A 81 -26.25 -4.48 -2.13
N SER A 82 -27.26 -3.69 -2.51
CA SER A 82 -28.14 -3.98 -3.62
C SER A 82 -28.17 -2.81 -4.60
N GLU A 83 -28.03 -3.13 -5.87
CA GLU A 83 -28.23 -2.15 -6.94
C GLU A 83 -29.72 -1.82 -7.11
N ILE A 84 -30.01 -0.61 -7.57
CA ILE A 84 -31.33 -0.14 -7.97
C ILE A 84 -31.27 0.40 -9.40
N GLY A 85 -32.41 0.50 -10.10
CA GLY A 85 -32.49 1.19 -11.39
C GLY A 85 -32.86 0.32 -12.58
N GLY A 86 -33.10 -1.00 -12.42
CA GLY A 86 -33.55 -1.85 -13.51
C GLY A 86 -33.71 -3.31 -13.17
N GLU A 87 -34.16 -4.10 -14.15
CA GLU A 87 -34.37 -5.55 -14.01
C GLU A 87 -33.05 -6.33 -13.83
N ALA A 88 -31.94 -5.79 -14.36
CA ALA A 88 -30.63 -6.37 -14.24
C ALA A 88 -29.89 -6.05 -12.93
N ALA A 89 -30.59 -5.40 -11.97
CA ALA A 89 -30.02 -5.05 -10.67
C ALA A 89 -29.64 -6.29 -9.85
N LEU A 90 -28.45 -6.26 -9.28
CA LEU A 90 -27.84 -7.33 -8.49
C LEU A 90 -27.79 -6.97 -7.01
N THR A 91 -27.93 -7.96 -6.16
CA THR A 91 -27.51 -7.89 -4.76
C THR A 91 -26.19 -8.65 -4.62
N PHE A 92 -25.24 -8.02 -3.95
CA PHE A 92 -23.92 -8.56 -3.61
C PHE A 92 -23.84 -8.78 -2.11
N ASP A 93 -23.49 -9.98 -1.70
CA ASP A 93 -23.27 -10.29 -0.29
C ASP A 93 -21.97 -9.65 0.23
N GLU A 94 -21.75 -9.78 1.53
CA GLU A 94 -20.53 -9.34 2.21
C GLU A 94 -19.27 -9.88 1.53
N LEU A 95 -18.19 -9.09 1.57
CA LEU A 95 -16.89 -9.43 1.02
C LEU A 95 -15.80 -9.03 2.01
N THR A 96 -14.84 -9.90 2.25
CA THR A 96 -13.66 -9.57 3.05
C THR A 96 -12.39 -9.56 2.22
N LEU A 97 -11.55 -8.58 2.45
CA LEU A 97 -10.22 -8.44 1.86
C LEU A 97 -9.18 -8.39 2.98
N SER A 98 -8.20 -9.26 2.93
CA SER A 98 -7.07 -9.28 3.87
C SER A 98 -5.77 -9.12 3.09
N ASN A 99 -4.95 -8.18 3.51
CA ASN A 99 -3.62 -7.97 2.95
C ASN A 99 -2.58 -8.05 4.07
N ALA A 100 -1.44 -8.65 3.75
CA ALA A 100 -0.26 -8.65 4.60
C ALA A 100 0.98 -8.47 3.72
N LYS A 101 1.91 -7.62 4.16
CA LYS A 101 3.18 -7.39 3.50
C LYS A 101 4.30 -7.51 4.52
N ALA A 102 5.37 -8.20 4.17
CA ALA A 102 6.61 -8.21 4.94
C ALA A 102 7.73 -7.70 4.04
N SER A 103 8.48 -6.71 4.51
CA SER A 103 9.54 -6.06 3.74
C SER A 103 10.84 -6.03 4.51
N ILE A 104 11.94 -6.11 3.76
CA ILE A 104 13.29 -5.81 4.23
C ILE A 104 13.85 -4.71 3.34
N GLY A 105 14.50 -3.73 3.94
CA GLY A 105 15.07 -2.63 3.17
C GLY A 105 16.26 -1.99 3.86
N THR A 106 16.84 -1.02 3.19
CA THR A 106 17.92 -0.19 3.73
C THR A 106 17.90 1.18 3.10
N ASP A 107 18.04 2.20 3.95
CA ASP A 107 18.28 3.57 3.55
C ASP A 107 19.77 3.87 3.70
N ILE A 108 20.36 4.42 2.66
CA ILE A 108 21.76 4.81 2.63
C ILE A 108 21.83 6.27 2.20
N SER A 109 22.47 7.11 3.00
CA SER A 109 22.68 8.51 2.64
C SER A 109 24.06 8.98 3.06
N TYR A 110 24.50 10.08 2.46
CA TYR A 110 25.76 10.73 2.78
C TYR A 110 25.53 12.20 3.02
N LEU A 111 25.97 12.71 4.19
CA LEU A 111 25.81 14.11 4.55
C LEU A 111 27.03 14.93 4.09
N PHE A 112 26.83 15.78 3.11
CA PHE A 112 27.76 16.86 2.76
C PHE A 112 27.40 18.09 3.62
N ALA A 113 28.12 18.26 4.71
CA ALA A 113 27.94 19.42 5.59
C ALA A 113 28.97 20.51 5.22
N GLU A 114 28.50 21.55 4.50
CA GLU A 114 29.28 22.74 4.25
C GLU A 114 28.67 23.93 5.04
N SER A 115 29.46 24.95 5.26
CA SER A 115 29.10 26.09 6.14
C SER A 115 27.83 26.84 5.73
N LYS A 116 27.28 26.60 4.57
CA LYS A 116 26.17 27.34 4.00
C LYS A 116 24.96 26.47 3.59
N TYR A 117 25.17 25.24 3.19
CA TYR A 117 24.12 24.31 2.71
C TYR A 117 24.46 22.89 3.14
N ASN A 118 23.47 22.12 3.55
CA ASN A 118 23.59 20.71 3.74
C ASN A 118 22.97 19.99 2.53
N ALA A 119 23.72 19.10 1.91
CA ALA A 119 23.24 18.26 0.83
C ALA A 119 23.35 16.80 1.25
N MET A 120 22.28 16.03 1.05
CA MET A 120 22.23 14.63 1.42
C MET A 120 21.68 13.79 0.26
N PRO A 121 22.55 13.31 -0.64
CA PRO A 121 22.16 12.26 -1.58
C PRO A 121 21.79 11.01 -0.82
N TYR A 122 20.76 10.30 -1.31
CA TYR A 122 20.31 9.06 -0.72
C TYR A 122 19.92 8.03 -1.77
N ILE A 123 19.98 6.77 -1.36
CA ILE A 123 19.38 5.63 -2.03
C ILE A 123 18.61 4.81 -1.00
N SER A 124 17.38 4.44 -1.31
CA SER A 124 16.58 3.49 -0.53
C SER A 124 16.30 2.26 -1.37
N LEU A 125 16.45 1.11 -0.78
CA LEU A 125 16.21 -0.18 -1.40
C LEU A 125 15.24 -0.97 -0.52
N GLU A 126 14.16 -1.45 -1.08
CA GLU A 126 13.21 -2.32 -0.40
C GLU A 126 12.86 -3.55 -1.25
N TYR A 127 12.74 -4.68 -0.59
CA TYR A 127 12.17 -5.90 -1.15
C TYR A 127 11.09 -6.42 -0.21
N GLY A 128 9.91 -6.72 -0.76
CA GLY A 128 8.75 -7.14 -0.01
C GLY A 128 8.06 -8.37 -0.60
N LEU A 129 7.38 -9.08 0.29
CA LEU A 129 6.49 -10.19 -0.03
C LEU A 129 5.07 -9.79 0.37
N ASP A 130 4.17 -9.76 -0.59
CA ASP A 130 2.75 -9.47 -0.38
C ASP A 130 1.95 -10.75 -0.39
N TYR A 131 0.98 -10.79 0.49
CA TYR A 131 -0.10 -11.77 0.49
C TYR A 131 -1.43 -11.04 0.53
N SER A 132 -2.28 -11.28 -0.47
CA SER A 132 -3.63 -10.75 -0.54
C SER A 132 -4.64 -11.88 -0.67
N LYS A 133 -5.66 -11.89 0.16
CA LYS A 133 -6.73 -12.87 0.12
C LYS A 133 -8.07 -12.17 0.13
N THR A 134 -8.93 -12.57 -0.80
CA THR A 134 -10.31 -12.10 -0.91
C THR A 134 -11.27 -13.25 -0.69
N SER A 135 -12.32 -13.06 0.10
CA SER A 135 -13.36 -14.08 0.23
C SER A 135 -14.13 -14.22 -1.09
N SER A 136 -14.77 -15.37 -1.29
CA SER A 136 -15.71 -15.50 -2.40
C SER A 136 -16.94 -14.63 -2.11
N GLN A 137 -17.48 -13.99 -3.15
CA GLN A 137 -18.69 -13.18 -3.06
C GLN A 137 -19.87 -13.91 -3.73
N ASN A 138 -20.98 -13.99 -3.06
CA ASN A 138 -22.22 -14.40 -3.68
C ASN A 138 -22.95 -13.17 -4.24
N MET A 139 -23.66 -13.36 -5.35
CA MET A 139 -24.50 -12.32 -5.94
C MET A 139 -25.74 -12.98 -6.56
N TYR A 140 -26.83 -12.24 -6.64
CA TYR A 140 -28.06 -12.69 -7.27
C TYR A 140 -28.85 -11.51 -7.83
N TYR A 141 -29.66 -11.79 -8.86
CA TYR A 141 -30.58 -10.78 -9.38
C TYR A 141 -31.67 -10.47 -8.37
N ASN A 142 -31.96 -9.19 -8.16
CA ASN A 142 -32.95 -8.75 -7.17
C ASN A 142 -34.35 -9.34 -7.43
N LEU A 143 -34.73 -9.50 -8.69
CA LEU A 143 -36.01 -10.10 -9.10
C LEU A 143 -36.11 -11.59 -8.83
N GLU A 144 -34.98 -12.33 -8.89
CA GLU A 144 -34.96 -13.79 -8.71
C GLU A 144 -34.80 -14.18 -7.23
N GLY A 145 -34.27 -13.26 -6.44
CA GLY A 145 -34.01 -13.47 -5.02
C GLY A 145 -32.86 -14.45 -4.76
N PRO A 146 -32.59 -14.75 -3.47
CA PRO A 146 -31.37 -15.46 -3.04
C PRO A 146 -31.32 -16.95 -3.44
N ASN A 147 -32.38 -17.49 -4.03
CA ASN A 147 -32.41 -18.90 -4.48
C ASN A 147 -31.57 -19.13 -5.74
N THR A 148 -31.23 -18.09 -6.49
CA THR A 148 -30.43 -18.13 -7.72
C THR A 148 -29.09 -17.46 -7.48
N ASN A 149 -28.28 -18.05 -6.61
CA ASN A 149 -26.97 -17.50 -6.25
C ASN A 149 -25.91 -17.80 -7.29
N TYR A 150 -25.22 -16.77 -7.75
CA TYR A 150 -23.98 -16.87 -8.52
C TYR A 150 -22.80 -16.60 -7.59
N LYS A 151 -21.85 -17.52 -7.53
CA LYS A 151 -20.67 -17.38 -6.72
C LYS A 151 -19.53 -16.82 -7.57
N LEU A 152 -19.12 -15.59 -7.27
CA LEU A 152 -17.89 -15.02 -7.81
C LEU A 152 -16.73 -15.50 -6.95
N LYS A 153 -15.88 -16.34 -7.52
CA LYS A 153 -14.65 -16.75 -6.87
C LYS A 153 -13.57 -15.73 -7.23
N LEU A 154 -13.24 -14.89 -6.28
CA LEU A 154 -12.10 -14.00 -6.36
C LEU A 154 -10.86 -14.76 -5.86
N ASP A 155 -9.66 -14.35 -6.27
CA ASP A 155 -8.42 -15.10 -6.05
C ASP A 155 -8.19 -15.55 -4.60
N ASP A 156 -7.88 -16.85 -4.42
CA ASP A 156 -7.61 -17.50 -3.13
C ASP A 156 -6.16 -17.26 -2.66
N GLY A 157 -5.74 -16.00 -2.53
CA GLY A 157 -4.44 -15.67 -2.00
C GLY A 157 -3.39 -15.45 -3.08
N MET A 158 -3.34 -14.23 -3.57
CA MET A 158 -2.26 -13.77 -4.44
C MET A 158 -1.00 -13.54 -3.61
N LYS A 159 0.10 -14.15 -4.05
CA LYS A 159 1.44 -13.85 -3.54
C LYS A 159 2.16 -13.00 -4.58
N ALA A 160 2.72 -11.90 -4.16
CA ALA A 160 3.51 -11.04 -5.03
C ALA A 160 4.86 -10.71 -4.38
N HIS A 161 5.86 -10.55 -5.22
CA HIS A 161 7.15 -9.97 -4.84
C HIS A 161 7.17 -8.52 -5.30
N ASN A 162 7.59 -7.63 -4.42
CA ASN A 162 7.76 -6.22 -4.73
C ASN A 162 9.19 -5.83 -4.51
N TRP A 163 9.69 -4.93 -5.32
CA TRP A 163 10.93 -4.22 -5.08
C TRP A 163 10.72 -2.73 -5.32
N GLU A 164 11.44 -1.92 -4.58
CA GLU A 164 11.42 -0.47 -4.67
C GLU A 164 12.85 0.05 -4.59
N VAL A 165 13.18 0.97 -5.45
CA VAL A 165 14.45 1.69 -5.47
C VAL A 165 14.17 3.17 -5.55
N ASP A 166 14.54 3.93 -4.52
CA ASP A 166 14.50 5.37 -4.51
C ASP A 166 15.92 5.93 -4.59
N ILE A 167 16.13 6.91 -5.46
CA ILE A 167 17.38 7.66 -5.52
C ILE A 167 17.04 9.15 -5.53
N GLY A 168 17.68 9.91 -4.67
CA GLY A 168 17.38 11.33 -4.59
C GLY A 168 18.46 12.15 -3.89
N LEU A 169 18.15 13.44 -3.80
CA LEU A 169 18.97 14.45 -3.17
C LEU A 169 18.09 15.34 -2.29
N MET A 170 18.36 15.34 -1.00
CA MET A 170 17.78 16.28 -0.06
C MET A 170 18.74 17.47 0.11
N LEU A 171 18.22 18.68 -0.02
CA LEU A 171 18.95 19.92 0.18
C LEU A 171 18.32 20.72 1.32
N GLU A 172 19.08 21.01 2.37
CA GLU A 172 18.71 21.95 3.40
C GLU A 172 19.20 23.34 2.99
N ILE A 173 18.29 24.16 2.46
CA ILE A 173 18.59 25.52 1.97
C ILE A 173 18.63 26.52 3.13
N SER A 174 17.79 26.29 4.14
CA SER A 174 17.73 27.10 5.36
C SER A 174 17.11 26.29 6.50
N ARG A 175 17.13 26.86 7.73
CA ARG A 175 16.45 26.25 8.89
C ARG A 175 14.95 26.00 8.65
N TYR A 176 14.35 26.69 7.69
CA TYR A 176 12.91 26.68 7.43
C TYR A 176 12.56 26.06 6.08
N LEU A 177 13.54 25.73 5.25
CA LEU A 177 13.30 25.28 3.88
C LEU A 177 14.21 24.12 3.51
N ASN A 178 13.60 22.99 3.28
CA ASN A 178 14.22 21.79 2.72
C ASN A 178 13.60 21.49 1.36
N THR A 179 14.39 20.98 0.43
CA THR A 179 13.90 20.45 -0.85
C THR A 179 14.36 19.03 -1.02
N ASN A 180 13.50 18.22 -1.64
CA ASN A 180 13.80 16.85 -1.99
C ASN A 180 13.51 16.63 -3.48
N ILE A 181 14.50 16.10 -4.20
CA ILE A 181 14.39 15.77 -5.61
C ILE A 181 14.79 14.30 -5.75
N GLY A 182 13.95 13.49 -6.36
CA GLY A 182 14.27 12.08 -6.52
C GLY A 182 13.46 11.38 -7.56
N CYS A 183 13.83 10.14 -7.84
CA CYS A 183 13.07 9.22 -8.67
C CYS A 183 12.92 7.89 -7.94
N ARG A 184 11.74 7.33 -8.06
CA ARG A 184 11.35 6.02 -7.51
C ARG A 184 11.04 5.07 -8.66
N TRP A 185 11.59 3.89 -8.58
CA TRP A 185 11.27 2.75 -9.42
C TRP A 185 10.68 1.65 -8.57
N GLU A 186 9.56 1.13 -9.00
CA GLU A 186 8.87 0.04 -8.33
C GLU A 186 8.65 -1.09 -9.33
N GLY A 187 8.72 -2.31 -8.84
CA GLY A 187 8.36 -3.48 -9.62
C GLY A 187 7.58 -4.48 -8.79
N ARG A 188 6.58 -5.09 -9.41
CA ARG A 188 5.76 -6.12 -8.82
C ARG A 188 5.69 -7.33 -9.74
N SER A 189 5.95 -8.51 -9.19
CA SER A 189 5.79 -9.80 -9.87
C SER A 189 4.78 -10.63 -9.12
N ASN A 190 3.68 -11.00 -9.78
CA ASN A 190 2.65 -11.86 -9.21
C ASN A 190 3.04 -13.32 -9.45
N TYR A 191 3.11 -14.13 -8.40
CA TYR A 191 3.12 -15.57 -8.50
C TYR A 191 1.68 -16.06 -8.67
N LEU A 192 1.28 -16.32 -9.88
CA LEU A 192 0.12 -17.19 -10.11
C LEU A 192 0.54 -18.61 -9.76
N SER A 193 0.01 -19.14 -8.66
CA SER A 193 0.19 -20.55 -8.34
C SER A 193 -0.39 -21.41 -9.47
N ASP A 194 0.45 -22.21 -10.06
CA ASP A 194 0.25 -23.19 -11.09
C ASP A 194 -1.06 -23.98 -10.98
N PHE A 195 -2.02 -23.67 -11.82
CA PHE A 195 -3.05 -24.66 -12.18
C PHE A 195 -3.36 -24.68 -13.68
N SER A 196 -2.70 -23.88 -14.50
CA SER A 196 -3.00 -23.80 -15.94
C SER A 196 -1.79 -23.86 -16.88
N GLY A 197 -0.59 -24.13 -16.39
CA GLY A 197 0.59 -24.30 -17.27
C GLY A 197 0.95 -23.06 -18.11
N ILE A 198 0.47 -21.88 -17.75
CA ILE A 198 0.80 -20.61 -18.40
C ILE A 198 1.67 -19.83 -17.44
N ASP A 199 2.97 -19.88 -17.69
CA ASP A 199 3.99 -19.09 -17.02
C ASP A 199 3.84 -17.62 -17.45
N LYS A 200 2.93 -16.90 -16.81
CA LYS A 200 2.80 -15.44 -16.96
C LYS A 200 3.37 -14.77 -15.73
N ASN A 201 4.66 -14.57 -15.73
CA ASN A 201 5.30 -13.58 -14.89
C ASN A 201 4.91 -12.19 -15.42
N ASP A 202 3.73 -11.71 -15.03
CA ASP A 202 3.36 -10.33 -15.27
C ASP A 202 4.18 -9.46 -14.30
N ILE A 203 5.30 -8.97 -14.79
CA ILE A 203 6.10 -7.95 -14.10
C ILE A 203 5.52 -6.61 -14.48
N SER A 204 4.91 -5.92 -13.53
CA SER A 204 4.57 -4.52 -13.68
C SER A 204 5.66 -3.64 -13.07
N THR A 205 6.07 -2.62 -13.81
CA THR A 205 7.05 -1.63 -13.33
C THR A 205 6.46 -0.25 -13.45
N SER A 206 6.71 0.61 -12.47
CA SER A 206 6.37 2.03 -12.50
C SER A 206 7.59 2.87 -12.17
N GLU A 207 7.61 4.09 -12.71
CA GLU A 207 8.62 5.10 -12.44
C GLU A 207 7.92 6.41 -12.10
N VAL A 208 8.33 7.03 -11.00
CA VAL A 208 7.81 8.32 -10.55
C VAL A 208 8.98 9.20 -10.12
N CYS A 209 9.14 10.34 -10.79
CA CYS A 209 10.07 11.36 -10.33
C CYS A 209 9.30 12.49 -9.63
N PHE A 210 9.86 13.01 -8.54
CA PHE A 210 9.22 13.99 -7.69
C PHE A 210 10.16 15.15 -7.33
N PHE A 211 9.53 16.27 -7.06
CA PHE A 211 10.17 17.43 -6.48
C PHE A 211 9.28 17.94 -5.35
N GLU A 212 9.82 18.00 -4.14
CA GLU A 212 9.10 18.44 -2.94
C GLU A 212 9.80 19.64 -2.32
N ILE A 213 9.00 20.58 -1.81
CA ILE A 213 9.46 21.68 -0.99
C ILE A 213 8.82 21.50 0.39
N ILE A 214 9.66 21.35 1.41
CA ILE A 214 9.21 21.12 2.79
C ILE A 214 9.55 22.39 3.60
N GLY A 215 8.52 23.09 4.02
CA GLY A 215 8.63 24.23 4.93
C GLY A 215 8.50 23.77 6.38
N ASN A 216 9.47 24.11 7.23
CA ASN A 216 9.39 23.93 8.68
C ASN A 216 8.99 25.27 9.31
N PHE A 217 7.75 25.37 9.77
CA PHE A 217 7.21 26.59 10.41
C PHE A 217 7.26 26.47 11.94
#